data_be10e40dff6a8dee81297c4c3e370e5e
#
_entry.id   be10e40dff6a8dee81297c4c3e370e5e
#
_cell.length_a   1.000
_cell.length_b   1.000
_cell.length_c   1.000
_cell.angle_alpha   90.00
_cell.angle_beta   90.00
_cell.angle_gamma   90.00
#
_symmetry.space_group_name_H-M   'P 1'
#
loop_
_entity.id
_entity.type
_entity.pdbx_description
1 polymer ?
#
loop_
_entity_poly.entity_id
_entity_poly.type
_entity_poly.pdbx_seq_one_letter_code
_entity_poly.pdbx_strand_id
1 'polypeptide(L)'
;AIRHGPIGDTELLGFDEEAGARVSGLRHVVKARGWIAAVADTWWSAEKALSAMSPVWRTTGRASSERIATALDQALTQGDAKRIATRGGGDADRDEPQATYRYEIAPATHATLETASVTARITDGRLELWAATQAPAQAKAAAAKAVGLSAEDTVLYPVAAGGSFDRRLEHDHVIQAAVIAARVGAPVQLVWSRWQEHVAGRPRAPLACLASAWTAIEDGTPTALRLRVAMPATTTEFGARLFGNKTALAARRAADAGPDPLAFAGALPAYAIPDVAIDHVPVDVGLPSGRLRGNADGYLAFLIESFIDELAARVGREPLSFRMAMLGTDPRLAECLQRAARLGQWD
;
A
#
# COMPACT_ATOMS: atom_id res chain seq x y z
N ALA A 1 3.17 10.34 -22.45
CA ALA A 1 3.85 10.28 -21.13
C ALA A 1 3.15 11.20 -20.12
N ILE A 2 3.39 11.01 -18.84
CA ILE A 2 2.82 11.82 -17.77
C ILE A 2 3.88 12.13 -16.71
N ARG A 3 3.74 13.28 -16.02
CA ARG A 3 4.55 13.67 -14.87
C ARG A 3 3.62 14.08 -13.73
N HIS A 4 3.71 13.37 -12.61
CA HIS A 4 3.00 13.73 -11.38
C HIS A 4 3.84 14.69 -10.56
N GLY A 5 3.16 15.55 -9.79
CA GLY A 5 3.83 16.35 -8.76
C GLY A 5 4.33 15.51 -7.60
N PRO A 6 5.16 16.06 -6.71
CA PRO A 6 5.64 15.37 -5.51
C PRO A 6 4.50 14.85 -4.63
N ILE A 7 4.76 13.80 -3.85
CA ILE A 7 3.79 13.21 -2.92
C ILE A 7 3.41 14.24 -1.85
N GLY A 8 2.13 14.57 -1.77
CA GLY A 8 1.55 15.56 -0.88
C GLY A 8 0.31 16.21 -1.51
N ASP A 9 -0.17 17.31 -0.94
CA ASP A 9 -1.16 18.15 -1.62
C ASP A 9 -0.42 19.03 -2.63
N THR A 10 -0.44 18.61 -3.88
CA THR A 10 0.38 19.18 -4.95
C THR A 10 -0.47 19.88 -6.00
N GLU A 11 0.08 20.97 -6.53
CA GLU A 11 -0.53 21.79 -7.57
C GLU A 11 0.52 22.22 -8.60
N LEU A 12 0.19 22.09 -9.88
CA LEU A 12 1.01 22.57 -10.98
C LEU A 12 0.91 24.10 -11.04
N LEU A 13 2.01 24.79 -10.84
CA LEU A 13 2.09 26.25 -10.93
C LEU A 13 2.38 26.72 -12.34
N GLY A 14 3.23 26.01 -13.08
CA GLY A 14 3.63 26.38 -14.43
C GLY A 14 4.60 25.37 -15.04
N PHE A 15 4.93 25.59 -16.29
CA PHE A 15 5.92 24.82 -17.05
C PHE A 15 6.38 25.64 -18.26
N ASP A 16 7.53 25.32 -18.82
CA ASP A 16 8.08 25.97 -20.01
C ASP A 16 7.44 25.36 -21.28
N GLU A 17 6.39 26.02 -21.77
CA GLU A 17 5.65 25.61 -22.95
C GLU A 17 6.51 25.69 -24.23
N GLU A 18 7.37 26.72 -24.36
CA GLU A 18 8.22 26.93 -25.54
C GLU A 18 9.29 25.83 -25.64
N ALA A 19 9.93 25.49 -24.51
CA ALA A 19 10.92 24.40 -24.50
C ALA A 19 10.28 23.08 -24.89
N GLY A 20 9.06 22.82 -24.43
CA GLY A 20 8.29 21.64 -24.83
C GLY A 20 7.99 21.62 -26.34
N ALA A 21 7.53 22.76 -26.88
CA ALA A 21 7.16 22.89 -28.30
C ALA A 21 8.32 22.65 -29.27
N ARG A 22 9.57 22.85 -28.83
CA ARG A 22 10.78 22.57 -29.63
C ARG A 22 11.05 21.07 -29.79
N VAL A 23 10.38 20.20 -29.03
CA VAL A 23 10.58 18.75 -29.14
C VAL A 23 9.78 18.20 -30.31
N SER A 24 10.49 17.64 -31.30
CA SER A 24 9.86 17.06 -32.48
C SER A 24 8.88 15.95 -32.12
N GLY A 25 7.72 15.99 -32.77
CA GLY A 25 6.65 15.01 -32.57
C GLY A 25 5.69 15.31 -31.41
N LEU A 26 5.89 16.37 -30.59
CA LEU A 26 4.91 16.82 -29.65
C LEU A 26 3.63 17.28 -30.36
N ARG A 27 2.46 16.82 -29.88
CA ARG A 27 1.15 17.14 -30.45
C ARG A 27 0.29 17.95 -29.51
N HIS A 28 0.17 17.50 -28.23
CA HIS A 28 -0.66 18.14 -27.23
C HIS A 28 0.00 18.11 -25.85
N VAL A 29 -0.37 19.08 -25.02
CA VAL A 29 -0.06 19.13 -23.59
C VAL A 29 -1.39 19.17 -22.83
N VAL A 30 -1.57 18.26 -21.89
CA VAL A 30 -2.76 18.18 -21.05
C VAL A 30 -2.34 18.36 -19.60
N LYS A 31 -2.94 19.33 -18.93
CA LYS A 31 -2.62 19.65 -17.53
C LYS A 31 -3.82 19.44 -16.61
N ALA A 32 -3.53 19.00 -15.39
CA ALA A 32 -4.45 18.93 -14.28
C ALA A 32 -3.74 19.43 -13.01
N ARG A 33 -4.48 19.55 -11.90
CA ARG A 33 -3.91 20.10 -10.66
C ARG A 33 -2.64 19.36 -10.22
N GLY A 34 -2.64 18.02 -10.23
CA GLY A 34 -1.56 17.19 -9.68
C GLY A 34 -0.69 16.50 -10.72
N TRP A 35 -0.92 16.73 -12.02
CA TRP A 35 -0.14 16.11 -13.07
C TRP A 35 -0.17 16.91 -14.38
N ILE A 36 0.82 16.66 -15.23
CA ILE A 36 0.90 17.16 -16.61
C ILE A 36 1.24 15.99 -17.54
N ALA A 37 0.63 15.93 -18.71
CA ALA A 37 0.90 14.92 -19.72
C ALA A 37 1.27 15.56 -21.04
N ALA A 38 2.22 14.98 -21.75
CA ALA A 38 2.53 15.27 -23.13
C ALA A 38 2.04 14.12 -24.02
N VAL A 39 1.42 14.47 -25.14
CA VAL A 39 0.99 13.54 -26.18
C VAL A 39 1.85 13.81 -27.43
N ALA A 40 2.49 12.79 -27.94
CA ALA A 40 3.41 12.89 -29.06
C ALA A 40 3.31 11.64 -29.96
N ASP A 41 3.98 11.65 -31.10
CA ASP A 41 4.01 10.52 -32.03
C ASP A 41 4.62 9.25 -31.40
N THR A 42 5.54 9.43 -30.46
CA THR A 42 6.16 8.35 -29.68
C THR A 42 6.18 8.67 -28.20
N TRP A 43 6.19 7.64 -27.36
CA TRP A 43 6.34 7.81 -25.90
C TRP A 43 7.64 8.55 -25.54
N TRP A 44 8.71 8.27 -26.30
CA TRP A 44 10.01 8.91 -26.07
C TRP A 44 9.98 10.42 -26.32
N SER A 45 9.33 10.86 -27.41
CA SER A 45 9.13 12.29 -27.70
C SER A 45 8.29 12.96 -26.63
N ALA A 46 7.23 12.29 -26.15
CA ALA A 46 6.40 12.80 -25.05
C ALA A 46 7.19 12.96 -23.73
N GLU A 47 8.04 11.99 -23.38
CA GLU A 47 8.86 12.05 -22.17
C GLU A 47 9.95 13.12 -22.27
N LYS A 48 10.57 13.28 -23.44
CA LYS A 48 11.50 14.39 -23.73
C LYS A 48 10.83 15.75 -23.59
N ALA A 49 9.61 15.90 -24.11
CA ALA A 49 8.86 17.14 -24.01
C ALA A 49 8.56 17.48 -22.55
N LEU A 50 8.09 16.53 -21.74
CA LEU A 50 7.87 16.74 -20.30
C LEU A 50 9.15 17.11 -19.55
N SER A 51 10.28 16.54 -19.93
CA SER A 51 11.58 16.89 -19.33
C SER A 51 12.02 18.30 -19.73
N ALA A 52 11.84 18.71 -20.98
CA ALA A 52 12.14 20.06 -21.45
C ALA A 52 11.23 21.10 -20.79
N MET A 53 9.95 20.79 -20.61
CA MET A 53 8.95 21.67 -19.97
C MET A 53 9.25 21.98 -18.49
N SER A 54 10.04 21.15 -17.80
CA SER A 54 10.44 21.36 -16.40
C SER A 54 9.29 21.83 -15.49
N PRO A 55 8.25 21.00 -15.27
CA PRO A 55 7.06 21.42 -14.51
C PRO A 55 7.40 21.88 -13.09
N VAL A 56 6.84 23.03 -12.68
CA VAL A 56 7.01 23.63 -11.35
C VAL A 56 5.79 23.31 -10.49
N TRP A 57 6.03 22.85 -9.28
CA TRP A 57 4.99 22.39 -8.36
C TRP A 57 5.01 23.14 -7.05
N ARG A 58 3.82 23.44 -6.53
CA ARG A 58 3.63 23.80 -5.13
C ARG A 58 3.11 22.57 -4.41
N THR A 59 3.81 22.11 -3.35
CA THR A 59 3.42 20.94 -2.59
C THR A 59 3.43 21.26 -1.10
N THR A 60 2.28 21.09 -0.45
CA THR A 60 2.15 21.16 1.01
C THR A 60 2.04 19.75 1.59
N GLY A 61 2.48 19.57 2.83
CA GLY A 61 2.43 18.24 3.46
C GLY A 61 3.27 17.18 2.75
N ARG A 62 4.39 17.57 2.12
CA ARG A 62 5.26 16.67 1.38
C ARG A 62 5.71 15.48 2.25
N ALA A 63 5.52 14.27 1.77
CA ALA A 63 6.00 13.07 2.43
C ALA A 63 7.54 13.06 2.49
N SER A 64 8.10 12.68 3.64
CA SER A 64 9.54 12.44 3.83
C SER A 64 9.72 11.29 4.82
N SER A 65 10.86 10.61 4.75
CA SER A 65 11.19 9.50 5.66
C SER A 65 11.20 9.96 7.12
N GLU A 66 11.70 11.17 7.40
CA GLU A 66 11.75 11.76 8.73
C GLU A 66 10.34 11.99 9.30
N ARG A 67 9.44 12.58 8.50
CA ARG A 67 8.05 12.79 8.93
C ARG A 67 7.31 11.49 9.16
N ILE A 68 7.55 10.48 8.33
CA ILE A 68 6.96 9.15 8.49
C ILE A 68 7.45 8.54 9.82
N ALA A 69 8.76 8.53 10.06
CA ALA A 69 9.33 8.00 11.29
C ALA A 69 8.80 8.72 12.53
N THR A 70 8.80 10.06 12.53
CA THR A 70 8.27 10.87 13.63
C THR A 70 6.80 10.58 13.90
N ALA A 71 5.97 10.46 12.86
CA ALA A 71 4.54 10.17 13.03
C ALA A 71 4.32 8.77 13.64
N LEU A 72 5.07 7.76 13.18
CA LEU A 72 5.01 6.41 13.73
C LEU A 72 5.48 6.35 15.19
N ASP A 73 6.56 7.07 15.54
CA ASP A 73 7.07 7.15 16.91
C ASP A 73 6.05 7.79 17.87
N GLN A 74 5.51 8.93 17.47
CA GLN A 74 4.49 9.62 18.27
C GLN A 74 3.24 8.75 18.45
N ALA A 75 2.82 8.04 17.40
CA ALA A 75 1.68 7.13 17.48
C ALA A 75 1.96 5.96 18.43
N LEU A 76 3.15 5.34 18.39
CA LEU A 76 3.50 4.26 19.29
C LEU A 76 3.52 4.69 20.77
N THR A 77 4.00 5.90 21.05
CA THR A 77 4.20 6.39 22.43
C THR A 77 2.96 7.06 23.00
N GLN A 78 2.21 7.82 22.20
CA GLN A 78 1.13 8.69 22.68
C GLN A 78 -0.23 8.41 22.02
N GLY A 79 -0.27 7.59 20.95
CA GLY A 79 -1.48 7.34 20.18
C GLY A 79 -2.50 6.50 20.95
N ASP A 80 -3.77 6.72 20.63
CA ASP A 80 -4.88 5.96 21.20
C ASP A 80 -4.98 4.58 20.52
N ALA A 81 -4.57 3.53 21.24
CA ALA A 81 -4.58 2.16 20.75
C ALA A 81 -5.99 1.57 20.75
N LYS A 82 -6.36 0.94 19.66
CA LYS A 82 -7.63 0.23 19.52
C LYS A 82 -7.38 -1.27 19.47
N ARG A 83 -7.97 -2.03 20.40
CA ARG A 83 -7.88 -3.49 20.40
C ARG A 83 -8.56 -4.07 19.15
N ILE A 84 -7.79 -4.83 18.35
CA ILE A 84 -8.25 -5.47 17.11
C ILE A 84 -8.55 -6.94 17.32
N ALA A 85 -7.67 -7.63 18.02
CA ALA A 85 -7.81 -9.05 18.28
C ALA A 85 -7.30 -9.39 19.67
N THR A 86 -7.90 -10.41 20.28
CA THR A 86 -7.49 -10.90 21.58
C THR A 86 -7.70 -12.40 21.69
N ARG A 87 -6.88 -13.04 22.50
CA ARG A 87 -7.04 -14.41 22.99
C ARG A 87 -6.87 -14.36 24.52
N GLY A 88 -7.63 -15.17 25.26
CA GLY A 88 -7.58 -15.19 26.71
C GLY A 88 -7.97 -13.86 27.34
N GLY A 89 -7.35 -13.51 28.46
CA GLY A 89 -7.55 -12.24 29.18
C GLY A 89 -6.88 -11.03 28.54
N GLY A 90 -6.13 -11.24 27.48
CA GLY A 90 -5.32 -10.19 26.86
C GLY A 90 -4.16 -9.77 27.76
N ASP A 91 -4.09 -8.49 28.08
CA ASP A 91 -3.02 -7.88 28.87
C ASP A 91 -3.51 -7.20 30.15
N ALA A 92 -4.71 -7.58 30.61
CA ALA A 92 -5.30 -7.00 31.81
C ALA A 92 -4.41 -7.25 33.04
N ASP A 93 -4.07 -6.17 33.73
CA ASP A 93 -3.37 -6.15 35.02
C ASP A 93 -2.07 -6.96 35.13
N ARG A 94 -1.23 -6.93 34.05
CA ARG A 94 0.09 -7.57 34.09
C ARG A 94 1.18 -6.61 34.51
N ASP A 95 2.18 -7.16 35.24
CA ASP A 95 3.45 -6.49 35.52
C ASP A 95 4.18 -6.06 34.25
N GLU A 96 5.35 -5.42 34.39
CA GLU A 96 6.19 -5.07 33.23
C GLU A 96 6.57 -6.32 32.41
N PRO A 97 6.56 -6.22 31.07
CA PRO A 97 6.95 -7.33 30.22
C PRO A 97 8.43 -7.68 30.36
N GLN A 98 8.76 -8.96 30.35
CA GLN A 98 10.15 -9.45 30.41
C GLN A 98 10.93 -9.15 29.10
N ALA A 99 10.23 -8.98 27.99
CA ALA A 99 10.84 -8.61 26.71
C ALA A 99 9.97 -7.60 25.97
N THR A 100 10.60 -6.57 25.43
CA THR A 100 9.97 -5.63 24.50
C THR A 100 10.95 -5.32 23.39
N TYR A 101 10.51 -5.53 22.14
CA TYR A 101 11.30 -5.24 20.93
C TYR A 101 10.52 -4.32 20.02
N ARG A 102 11.25 -3.49 19.27
CA ARG A 102 10.71 -2.58 18.28
C ARG A 102 11.01 -3.11 16.89
N TYR A 103 9.98 -3.14 16.03
CA TYR A 103 10.09 -3.49 14.62
C TYR A 103 9.58 -2.35 13.75
N GLU A 104 10.18 -2.18 12.60
CA GLU A 104 9.77 -1.21 11.60
C GLU A 104 9.70 -1.87 10.22
N ILE A 105 8.69 -1.49 9.47
CA ILE A 105 8.55 -1.93 8.08
C ILE A 105 8.41 -0.69 7.20
N ALA A 106 9.36 -0.50 6.30
CA ALA A 106 9.37 0.60 5.35
C ALA A 106 8.23 0.48 4.32
N PRO A 107 7.81 1.58 3.67
CA PRO A 107 6.91 1.51 2.54
C PRO A 107 7.49 0.58 1.45
N ALA A 108 6.64 -0.20 0.79
CA ALA A 108 7.09 -1.08 -0.27
C ALA A 108 6.28 -0.85 -1.55
N THR A 109 6.98 -0.61 -2.66
CA THR A 109 6.35 -0.55 -3.98
C THR A 109 6.09 -1.95 -4.53
N HIS A 110 5.09 -2.07 -5.41
CA HIS A 110 4.71 -3.36 -6.00
C HIS A 110 5.76 -3.90 -6.98
N ALA A 111 6.60 -3.02 -7.55
CA ALA A 111 7.68 -3.34 -8.47
C ALA A 111 7.25 -4.30 -9.62
N THR A 112 6.05 -4.11 -10.15
CA THR A 112 5.55 -4.88 -11.30
C THR A 112 6.50 -4.76 -12.47
N LEU A 113 6.74 -5.83 -13.23
CA LEU A 113 7.66 -5.79 -14.37
C LEU A 113 7.18 -4.78 -15.42
N GLU A 114 5.89 -4.80 -15.74
CA GLU A 114 5.23 -3.81 -16.59
C GLU A 114 4.69 -2.65 -15.74
N THR A 115 5.01 -1.42 -16.12
CA THR A 115 4.44 -0.21 -15.51
C THR A 115 2.98 -0.02 -15.92
N ALA A 116 2.25 0.91 -15.28
CA ALA A 116 0.87 1.21 -15.64
C ALA A 116 0.78 1.66 -17.09
N SER A 117 0.01 0.94 -17.88
CA SER A 117 -0.27 1.24 -19.27
C SER A 117 -1.77 1.09 -19.56
N VAL A 118 -2.29 1.96 -20.43
CA VAL A 118 -3.71 1.97 -20.81
C VAL A 118 -3.88 2.71 -22.12
N THR A 119 -4.74 2.17 -22.99
CA THR A 119 -5.23 2.88 -24.18
C THR A 119 -6.66 3.35 -23.95
N ALA A 120 -6.96 4.58 -24.31
CA ALA A 120 -8.30 5.17 -24.23
C ALA A 120 -8.68 5.83 -25.55
N ARG A 121 -9.94 5.67 -25.95
CA ARG A 121 -10.55 6.31 -27.11
C ARG A 121 -11.96 6.77 -26.76
N ILE A 122 -12.34 7.96 -27.22
CA ILE A 122 -13.71 8.43 -27.18
C ILE A 122 -14.18 8.65 -28.62
N THR A 123 -15.27 8.00 -29.01
CA THR A 123 -15.86 8.12 -30.34
C THR A 123 -17.38 8.10 -30.19
N ASP A 124 -18.08 9.06 -30.78
CA ASP A 124 -19.54 9.16 -30.78
C ASP A 124 -20.18 9.05 -29.38
N GLY A 125 -19.55 9.72 -28.40
CA GLY A 125 -20.02 9.71 -27.01
C GLY A 125 -19.73 8.42 -26.24
N ARG A 126 -18.96 7.48 -26.80
CA ARG A 126 -18.60 6.21 -26.19
C ARG A 126 -17.12 6.19 -25.80
N LEU A 127 -16.82 5.85 -24.55
CA LEU A 127 -15.46 5.63 -24.06
C LEU A 127 -15.08 4.15 -24.18
N GLU A 128 -13.95 3.89 -24.81
CA GLU A 128 -13.35 2.57 -24.89
C GLU A 128 -11.98 2.59 -24.20
N LEU A 129 -11.73 1.59 -23.37
CA LEU A 129 -10.53 1.45 -22.53
C LEU A 129 -9.93 0.06 -22.74
N TRP A 130 -8.63 -0.02 -23.01
CA TRP A 130 -7.84 -1.26 -23.00
C TRP A 130 -6.87 -1.16 -21.84
N ALA A 131 -7.14 -1.90 -20.76
CA ALA A 131 -6.39 -1.78 -19.53
C ALA A 131 -6.25 -3.12 -18.80
N ALA A 132 -5.07 -3.35 -18.21
CA ALA A 132 -4.89 -4.39 -17.21
C ALA A 132 -5.36 -3.85 -15.86
N THR A 133 -6.35 -4.49 -15.26
CA THR A 133 -6.93 -4.08 -13.96
C THR A 133 -7.44 -5.29 -13.18
N GLN A 134 -7.33 -5.21 -11.85
CA GLN A 134 -7.92 -6.18 -10.91
C GLN A 134 -9.32 -5.75 -10.46
N ALA A 135 -9.75 -4.53 -10.81
CA ALA A 135 -11.05 -3.97 -10.45
C ALA A 135 -11.74 -3.32 -11.68
N PRO A 136 -12.13 -4.11 -12.70
CA PRO A 136 -12.60 -3.57 -13.99
C PRO A 136 -13.86 -2.72 -13.87
N ALA A 137 -14.81 -3.10 -13.04
CA ALA A 137 -16.06 -2.34 -12.84
C ALA A 137 -15.77 -0.95 -12.23
N GLN A 138 -14.92 -0.88 -11.23
CA GLN A 138 -14.52 0.37 -10.56
C GLN A 138 -13.70 1.26 -11.49
N ALA A 139 -12.72 0.70 -12.21
CA ALA A 139 -11.91 1.42 -13.18
C ALA A 139 -12.76 2.03 -14.31
N LYS A 140 -13.70 1.24 -14.86
CA LYS A 140 -14.66 1.66 -15.86
C LYS A 140 -15.52 2.83 -15.36
N ALA A 141 -16.15 2.67 -14.19
CA ALA A 141 -17.04 3.67 -13.62
C ALA A 141 -16.30 4.99 -13.29
N ALA A 142 -15.08 4.88 -12.74
CA ALA A 142 -14.28 6.04 -12.40
C ALA A 142 -13.81 6.82 -13.65
N ALA A 143 -13.39 6.12 -14.70
CA ALA A 143 -13.00 6.74 -15.96
C ALA A 143 -14.19 7.42 -16.65
N ALA A 144 -15.34 6.76 -16.74
CA ALA A 144 -16.58 7.33 -17.29
C ALA A 144 -16.94 8.63 -16.58
N LYS A 145 -17.03 8.60 -15.24
CA LYS A 145 -17.32 9.77 -14.42
C LYS A 145 -16.36 10.93 -14.66
N ALA A 146 -15.06 10.65 -14.82
CA ALA A 146 -14.04 11.67 -15.02
C ALA A 146 -14.18 12.45 -16.32
N VAL A 147 -14.84 11.86 -17.32
CA VAL A 147 -15.09 12.50 -18.63
C VAL A 147 -16.57 12.85 -18.87
N GLY A 148 -17.42 12.74 -17.83
CA GLY A 148 -18.83 13.10 -17.91
C GLY A 148 -19.69 12.11 -18.69
N LEU A 149 -19.25 10.86 -18.84
CA LEU A 149 -19.98 9.78 -19.49
C LEU A 149 -20.59 8.82 -18.45
N SER A 150 -21.54 8.01 -18.90
CA SER A 150 -22.11 6.94 -18.08
C SER A 150 -21.23 5.68 -18.14
N ALA A 151 -21.39 4.80 -17.16
CA ALA A 151 -20.76 3.49 -17.21
C ALA A 151 -21.34 2.61 -18.35
N GLU A 152 -22.55 2.87 -18.81
CA GLU A 152 -23.19 2.17 -19.91
C GLU A 152 -22.57 2.55 -21.27
N ASP A 153 -22.19 3.84 -21.42
CA ASP A 153 -21.48 4.35 -22.60
C ASP A 153 -19.98 4.06 -22.57
N THR A 154 -19.54 3.25 -21.64
CA THR A 154 -18.12 2.92 -21.47
C THR A 154 -17.90 1.42 -21.60
N VAL A 155 -16.88 1.03 -22.37
CA VAL A 155 -16.41 -0.36 -22.49
C VAL A 155 -14.99 -0.45 -22.02
N LEU A 156 -14.69 -1.46 -21.18
CA LEU A 156 -13.34 -1.79 -20.78
C LEU A 156 -13.01 -3.19 -21.31
N TYR A 157 -11.97 -3.26 -22.14
CA TYR A 157 -11.40 -4.49 -22.66
C TYR A 157 -10.21 -4.86 -21.77
N PRO A 158 -10.30 -5.96 -21.02
CA PRO A 158 -9.19 -6.40 -20.20
C PRO A 158 -8.03 -6.90 -21.05
N VAL A 159 -6.82 -6.50 -20.69
CA VAL A 159 -5.58 -6.98 -21.32
C VAL A 159 -4.71 -7.68 -20.28
N ALA A 160 -3.79 -8.52 -20.75
CA ALA A 160 -2.82 -9.19 -19.88
C ALA A 160 -1.95 -8.17 -19.13
N ALA A 161 -1.48 -8.53 -17.95
CA ALA A 161 -0.64 -7.70 -17.09
C ALA A 161 0.72 -8.34 -16.85
N GLY A 162 1.78 -7.56 -17.00
CA GLY A 162 3.15 -7.93 -16.60
C GLY A 162 3.38 -7.76 -15.10
N GLY A 163 2.52 -8.42 -14.28
CA GLY A 163 2.50 -8.34 -12.83
C GLY A 163 1.48 -7.33 -12.30
N SER A 164 0.92 -7.61 -11.13
CA SER A 164 -0.08 -6.76 -10.49
C SER A 164 0.19 -6.58 -9.00
N PHE A 165 0.23 -7.64 -8.22
CA PHE A 165 0.50 -7.61 -6.77
C PHE A 165 -0.38 -6.62 -6.00
N ASP A 166 -1.67 -6.48 -6.42
CA ASP A 166 -2.68 -5.51 -5.97
C ASP A 166 -2.44 -4.06 -6.45
N ARG A 167 -1.33 -3.76 -7.18
CA ARG A 167 -1.10 -2.44 -7.78
C ARG A 167 -2.23 -2.02 -8.73
N ARG A 168 -2.79 -2.98 -9.49
CA ARG A 168 -3.82 -2.73 -10.50
C ARG A 168 -5.26 -2.77 -9.96
N LEU A 169 -5.43 -2.80 -8.64
CA LEU A 169 -6.66 -2.38 -7.97
C LEU A 169 -6.85 -0.87 -8.09
N GLU A 170 -5.74 -0.11 -8.10
CA GLU A 170 -5.74 1.32 -8.31
C GLU A 170 -5.90 1.65 -9.80
N HIS A 171 -6.73 2.64 -10.11
CA HIS A 171 -7.10 2.97 -11.48
C HIS A 171 -6.85 4.43 -11.89
N ASP A 172 -5.97 5.14 -11.15
CA ASP A 172 -5.62 6.53 -11.46
C ASP A 172 -5.15 6.69 -12.92
N HIS A 173 -4.34 5.75 -13.43
CA HIS A 173 -3.84 5.75 -14.80
C HIS A 173 -4.96 5.60 -15.85
N VAL A 174 -6.02 4.84 -15.52
CA VAL A 174 -7.19 4.66 -16.41
C VAL A 174 -8.00 5.95 -16.50
N ILE A 175 -8.21 6.62 -15.35
CA ILE A 175 -8.84 7.94 -15.30
C ILE A 175 -8.03 8.95 -16.12
N GLN A 176 -6.72 8.99 -15.93
CA GLN A 176 -5.83 9.92 -16.63
C GLN A 176 -5.87 9.73 -18.15
N ALA A 177 -5.83 8.48 -18.64
CA ALA A 177 -5.92 8.20 -20.05
C ALA A 177 -7.27 8.64 -20.65
N ALA A 178 -8.38 8.40 -19.96
CA ALA A 178 -9.70 8.86 -20.40
C ALA A 178 -9.75 10.39 -20.50
N VAL A 179 -9.25 11.11 -19.47
CA VAL A 179 -9.18 12.58 -19.47
C VAL A 179 -8.29 13.12 -20.60
N ILE A 180 -7.14 12.48 -20.84
CA ILE A 180 -6.24 12.87 -21.94
C ILE A 180 -6.94 12.65 -23.27
N ALA A 181 -7.54 11.49 -23.51
CA ALA A 181 -8.25 11.17 -24.75
C ALA A 181 -9.40 12.17 -25.03
N ALA A 182 -10.18 12.51 -23.99
CA ALA A 182 -11.25 13.49 -24.09
C ALA A 182 -10.76 14.88 -24.50
N ARG A 183 -9.62 15.32 -23.97
CA ARG A 183 -9.07 16.65 -24.27
C ARG A 183 -8.35 16.73 -25.60
N VAL A 184 -7.78 15.62 -26.05
CA VAL A 184 -7.06 15.53 -27.32
C VAL A 184 -8.00 15.26 -28.51
N GLY A 185 -9.14 14.63 -28.25
CA GLY A 185 -10.09 14.22 -29.30
C GLY A 185 -9.57 13.11 -30.20
N ALA A 186 -8.61 12.30 -29.73
CA ALA A 186 -8.00 11.21 -30.46
C ALA A 186 -7.68 10.02 -29.55
N PRO A 187 -7.51 8.81 -30.07
CA PRO A 187 -7.01 7.68 -29.28
C PRO A 187 -5.64 7.98 -28.69
N VAL A 188 -5.45 7.65 -27.42
CA VAL A 188 -4.17 7.83 -26.72
C VAL A 188 -3.77 6.56 -25.99
N GLN A 189 -2.47 6.25 -26.00
CA GLN A 189 -1.87 5.25 -25.14
C GLN A 189 -1.04 5.98 -24.08
N LEU A 190 -1.44 5.81 -22.82
CA LEU A 190 -0.69 6.32 -21.68
C LEU A 190 0.18 5.20 -21.11
N VAL A 191 1.48 5.49 -20.96
CA VAL A 191 2.43 4.60 -20.26
C VAL A 191 3.14 5.42 -19.20
N TRP A 192 3.08 4.96 -17.96
CA TRP A 192 3.85 5.56 -16.87
C TRP A 192 5.30 5.10 -16.96
N SER A 193 6.24 6.00 -16.72
CA SER A 193 7.63 5.58 -16.48
C SER A 193 7.76 4.86 -15.14
N ARG A 194 8.84 4.13 -14.93
CA ARG A 194 9.14 3.49 -13.63
C ARG A 194 9.17 4.52 -12.50
N TRP A 195 9.70 5.70 -12.76
CA TRP A 195 9.69 6.78 -11.79
C TRP A 195 8.28 7.21 -11.39
N GLN A 196 7.36 7.29 -12.34
CA GLN A 196 5.97 7.64 -12.05
C GLN A 196 5.25 6.57 -11.23
N GLU A 197 5.58 5.30 -11.40
CA GLU A 197 5.11 4.22 -10.54
C GLU A 197 5.54 4.42 -9.06
N HIS A 198 6.74 4.92 -8.82
CA HIS A 198 7.21 5.20 -7.47
C HIS A 198 6.53 6.45 -6.87
N VAL A 199 6.29 7.48 -7.67
CA VAL A 199 5.69 8.74 -7.20
C VAL A 199 4.18 8.60 -6.97
N ALA A 200 3.46 7.89 -7.84
CA ALA A 200 2.00 7.84 -7.83
C ALA A 200 1.42 6.43 -7.60
N GLY A 201 2.26 5.42 -7.41
CA GLY A 201 1.89 4.00 -7.38
C GLY A 201 1.25 3.49 -6.09
N ARG A 202 1.02 4.30 -5.08
CA ARG A 202 0.43 3.92 -3.79
C ARG A 202 1.10 2.69 -3.18
N PRO A 203 2.28 2.82 -2.56
CA PRO A 203 3.01 1.72 -1.95
C PRO A 203 2.22 1.12 -0.77
N ARG A 204 2.60 -0.10 -0.34
CA ARG A 204 2.17 -0.61 0.96
C ARG A 204 2.58 0.38 2.05
N ALA A 205 1.67 0.65 2.99
CA ALA A 205 1.93 1.55 4.10
C ALA A 205 3.15 1.12 4.93
N PRO A 206 3.92 2.08 5.45
CA PRO A 206 4.89 1.81 6.51
C PRO A 206 4.18 1.50 7.81
N LEU A 207 4.87 0.81 8.72
CA LEU A 207 4.40 0.61 10.07
C LEU A 207 5.57 0.56 11.06
N ALA A 208 5.27 0.81 12.33
CA ALA A 208 6.14 0.50 13.47
C ALA A 208 5.36 -0.29 14.51
N CYS A 209 6.04 -1.20 15.20
CA CYS A 209 5.43 -2.09 16.19
C CYS A 209 6.29 -2.15 17.45
N LEU A 210 5.64 -2.11 18.60
CA LEU A 210 6.22 -2.58 19.88
C LEU A 210 5.61 -3.96 20.15
N ALA A 211 6.47 -4.98 20.19
CA ALA A 211 6.11 -6.34 20.55
C ALA A 211 6.59 -6.61 21.97
N SER A 212 5.68 -6.99 22.86
CA SER A 212 5.98 -7.26 24.27
C SER A 212 5.56 -8.66 24.63
N ALA A 213 6.33 -9.34 25.50
CA ALA A 213 6.01 -10.66 25.99
C ALA A 213 6.21 -10.76 27.51
N TRP A 214 5.33 -11.55 28.10
CA TRP A 214 5.43 -12.09 29.44
C TRP A 214 5.75 -13.58 29.31
N THR A 215 6.77 -14.04 30.01
CA THR A 215 7.29 -15.40 29.86
C THR A 215 7.25 -16.15 31.19
N ALA A 216 7.08 -17.47 31.10
CA ALA A 216 7.24 -18.34 32.25
C ALA A 216 8.71 -18.29 32.75
N ILE A 217 8.91 -18.33 34.09
CA ILE A 217 10.23 -18.26 34.71
C ILE A 217 11.06 -19.51 34.40
N GLU A 218 10.39 -20.66 34.30
CA GLU A 218 11.03 -21.95 34.22
C GLU A 218 11.73 -22.22 32.89
N ASP A 219 11.10 -21.86 31.76
CA ASP A 219 11.55 -22.22 30.44
C ASP A 219 11.49 -21.10 29.38
N GLY A 220 11.07 -19.89 29.83
CA GLY A 220 10.93 -18.74 28.96
C GLY A 220 9.79 -18.80 27.95
N THR A 221 8.89 -19.79 28.06
CA THR A 221 7.73 -19.90 27.17
C THR A 221 6.81 -18.69 27.33
N PRO A 222 6.35 -18.04 26.26
CA PRO A 222 5.44 -16.90 26.35
C PRO A 222 4.10 -17.30 26.99
N THR A 223 3.73 -16.62 28.04
CA THR A 223 2.41 -16.71 28.68
C THR A 223 1.47 -15.64 28.19
N ALA A 224 2.01 -14.50 27.74
CA ALA A 224 1.27 -13.47 27.05
C ALA A 224 2.12 -12.79 25.99
N LEU A 225 1.45 -12.27 24.95
CA LEU A 225 2.05 -11.51 23.85
C LEU A 225 1.16 -10.30 23.55
N ARG A 226 1.79 -9.15 23.37
CA ARG A 226 1.12 -7.94 22.92
C ARG A 226 1.87 -7.35 21.72
N LEU A 227 1.13 -7.04 20.66
CA LEU A 227 1.60 -6.22 19.56
C LEU A 227 0.85 -4.89 19.56
N ARG A 228 1.57 -3.79 19.70
CA ARG A 228 1.07 -2.43 19.52
C ARG A 228 1.62 -1.89 18.21
N VAL A 229 0.74 -1.76 17.20
CA VAL A 229 1.15 -1.45 15.82
C VAL A 229 0.62 -0.09 15.41
N ALA A 230 1.50 0.85 15.14
CA ALA A 230 1.19 2.13 14.52
C ALA A 230 1.28 1.99 13.00
N MET A 231 0.17 2.25 12.29
CA MET A 231 0.12 2.24 10.83
C MET A 231 -1.13 2.98 10.33
N PRO A 232 -1.11 3.49 9.07
CA PRO A 232 -2.32 4.03 8.46
C PRO A 232 -3.43 2.99 8.34
N ALA A 233 -4.69 3.40 8.52
CA ALA A 233 -5.86 2.54 8.33
C ALA A 233 -6.14 2.30 6.82
N THR A 234 -5.21 1.62 6.16
CA THR A 234 -5.10 1.50 4.71
C THR A 234 -6.28 0.77 4.08
N THR A 235 -6.76 -0.31 4.71
CA THR A 235 -7.85 -1.11 4.12
C THR A 235 -9.19 -0.37 4.22
N THR A 236 -9.41 0.36 5.30
CA THR A 236 -10.59 1.23 5.46
C THR A 236 -10.56 2.38 4.45
N GLU A 237 -9.42 3.06 4.28
CA GLU A 237 -9.22 4.12 3.26
C GLU A 237 -9.46 3.58 1.85
N PHE A 238 -8.80 2.49 1.50
CA PHE A 238 -8.93 1.81 0.23
C PHE A 238 -10.39 1.46 -0.10
N GLY A 239 -11.09 0.84 0.85
CA GLY A 239 -12.50 0.49 0.69
C GLY A 239 -13.40 1.71 0.46
N ALA A 240 -13.22 2.76 1.24
CA ALA A 240 -13.99 3.99 1.14
C ALA A 240 -13.76 4.71 -0.21
N ARG A 241 -12.54 4.70 -0.71
CA ARG A 241 -12.16 5.36 -1.96
C ARG A 241 -12.57 4.56 -3.19
N LEU A 242 -12.22 3.29 -3.28
CA LEU A 242 -12.44 2.49 -4.49
C LEU A 242 -13.86 1.92 -4.59
N PHE A 243 -14.48 1.58 -3.48
CA PHE A 243 -15.82 0.99 -3.47
C PHE A 243 -16.90 1.93 -2.94
N GLY A 244 -16.55 2.85 -2.04
CA GLY A 244 -17.46 3.87 -1.50
C GLY A 244 -17.54 5.17 -2.30
N ASN A 245 -16.84 5.28 -3.42
CA ASN A 245 -16.77 6.48 -4.29
C ASN A 245 -16.41 7.77 -3.56
N LYS A 246 -15.70 7.71 -2.44
CA LYS A 246 -15.23 8.89 -1.73
C LYS A 246 -13.97 9.45 -2.40
N THR A 247 -13.78 10.76 -2.27
CA THR A 247 -12.48 11.39 -2.63
C THR A 247 -11.37 10.85 -1.73
N ALA A 248 -10.13 10.87 -2.19
CA ALA A 248 -8.99 10.41 -1.40
C ALA A 248 -8.89 11.10 -0.03
N LEU A 249 -9.15 12.41 0.03
CA LEU A 249 -9.18 13.17 1.29
C LEU A 249 -10.32 12.72 2.22
N ALA A 250 -11.52 12.53 1.68
CA ALA A 250 -12.67 12.08 2.49
C ALA A 250 -12.51 10.63 2.95
N ALA A 251 -11.90 9.76 2.14
CA ALA A 251 -11.60 8.39 2.50
C ALA A 251 -10.55 8.31 3.61
N ARG A 252 -9.47 9.13 3.53
CA ARG A 252 -8.45 9.23 4.57
C ARG A 252 -9.04 9.71 5.89
N ARG A 253 -9.78 10.81 5.91
CA ARG A 253 -10.43 11.32 7.12
C ARG A 253 -11.37 10.31 7.77
N ALA A 254 -12.07 9.51 6.97
CA ALA A 254 -12.94 8.46 7.49
C ALA A 254 -12.12 7.29 8.09
N ALA A 255 -10.96 6.99 7.53
CA ALA A 255 -10.07 5.95 8.03
C ALA A 255 -9.35 6.34 9.32
N ASP A 256 -8.91 7.60 9.43
CA ASP A 256 -8.21 8.11 10.63
C ASP A 256 -9.09 8.11 11.90
N ALA A 257 -10.41 7.96 11.74
CA ALA A 257 -11.36 7.98 12.85
C ALA A 257 -11.47 6.65 13.61
N GLY A 258 -10.88 5.57 13.14
CA GLY A 258 -11.07 4.27 13.79
C GLY A 258 -10.06 3.18 13.40
N PRO A 259 -10.20 1.99 14.02
CA PRO A 259 -9.34 0.86 13.74
C PRO A 259 -9.60 0.29 12.34
N ASP A 260 -8.61 -0.44 11.81
CA ASP A 260 -8.69 -1.16 10.55
C ASP A 260 -8.57 -2.68 10.76
N PRO A 261 -9.65 -3.39 11.15
CA PRO A 261 -9.59 -4.83 11.44
C PRO A 261 -9.09 -5.68 10.27
N LEU A 262 -9.39 -5.27 9.02
CA LEU A 262 -8.97 -6.01 7.83
C LEU A 262 -7.46 -5.90 7.57
N ALA A 263 -6.82 -4.84 8.06
CA ALA A 263 -5.36 -4.71 8.03
C ALA A 263 -4.68 -5.64 9.04
N PHE A 264 -5.44 -6.30 9.91
CA PHE A 264 -4.96 -7.24 10.92
C PHE A 264 -5.63 -8.62 10.81
N ALA A 265 -6.23 -8.94 9.68
CA ALA A 265 -6.82 -10.25 9.46
C ALA A 265 -5.76 -11.36 9.67
N GLY A 266 -6.06 -12.35 10.49
CA GLY A 266 -5.11 -13.43 10.82
C GLY A 266 -4.03 -13.06 11.85
N ALA A 267 -4.17 -11.94 12.58
CA ALA A 267 -3.14 -11.46 13.52
C ALA A 267 -2.90 -12.36 14.75
N LEU A 268 -3.83 -13.23 15.11
CA LEU A 268 -3.62 -14.16 16.22
C LEU A 268 -2.65 -15.28 15.80
N PRO A 269 -1.49 -15.43 16.47
CA PRO A 269 -0.54 -16.47 16.13
C PRO A 269 -1.11 -17.88 16.36
N ALA A 270 -0.64 -18.84 15.57
CA ALA A 270 -1.00 -20.27 15.73
C ALA A 270 -0.45 -20.89 17.03
N TYR A 271 0.54 -20.26 17.63
CA TYR A 271 1.17 -20.71 18.87
C TYR A 271 0.18 -20.71 20.04
N ALA A 272 0.29 -21.73 20.91
CA ALA A 272 -0.52 -21.88 22.10
C ALA A 272 -0.10 -20.92 23.23
N ILE A 273 -0.07 -19.62 22.90
CA ILE A 273 0.16 -18.56 23.89
C ILE A 273 -1.18 -18.25 24.54
N PRO A 274 -1.32 -18.38 25.88
CA PRO A 274 -2.59 -18.24 26.58
C PRO A 274 -3.26 -16.89 26.35
N ASP A 275 -2.50 -15.81 26.46
CA ASP A 275 -3.01 -14.44 26.32
C ASP A 275 -2.33 -13.72 25.17
N VAL A 276 -3.13 -13.20 24.26
CA VAL A 276 -2.64 -12.41 23.11
C VAL A 276 -3.47 -11.15 22.96
N ALA A 277 -2.80 -10.03 22.76
CA ALA A 277 -3.41 -8.73 22.53
C ALA A 277 -2.80 -8.07 21.28
N ILE A 278 -3.62 -7.72 20.30
CA ILE A 278 -3.21 -7.00 19.11
C ILE A 278 -3.91 -5.65 19.07
N ASP A 279 -3.13 -4.60 19.13
CA ASP A 279 -3.60 -3.22 19.15
C ASP A 279 -3.16 -2.46 17.91
N HIS A 280 -4.09 -1.78 17.26
CA HIS A 280 -3.84 -0.83 16.19
C HIS A 280 -3.84 0.61 16.71
N VAL A 281 -2.84 1.37 16.35
CA VAL A 281 -2.80 2.82 16.52
C VAL A 281 -2.87 3.45 15.14
N PRO A 282 -4.06 3.91 14.69
CA PRO A 282 -4.21 4.58 13.41
C PRO A 282 -3.37 5.86 13.37
N VAL A 283 -2.64 6.08 12.27
CA VAL A 283 -1.79 7.26 12.11
C VAL A 283 -1.71 7.70 10.66
N ASP A 284 -1.85 9.01 10.39
CA ASP A 284 -1.56 9.57 9.07
C ASP A 284 -0.06 9.89 8.94
N VAL A 285 0.60 9.18 8.07
CA VAL A 285 2.04 9.38 7.77
C VAL A 285 2.27 10.31 6.57
N GLY A 286 1.21 10.91 6.00
CA GLY A 286 1.30 11.79 4.84
C GLY A 286 1.64 11.07 3.52
N LEU A 287 1.73 9.74 3.51
CA LEU A 287 2.02 8.93 2.32
C LEU A 287 0.73 8.24 1.85
N PRO A 288 0.20 8.56 0.64
CA PRO A 288 -0.89 7.80 0.06
C PRO A 288 -0.49 6.35 -0.12
N SER A 289 -1.17 5.45 0.56
CA SER A 289 -0.86 4.02 0.54
C SER A 289 -1.92 3.22 -0.19
N GLY A 290 -1.56 2.04 -0.66
CA GLY A 290 -2.42 1.07 -1.30
C GLY A 290 -2.19 -0.33 -0.72
N ARG A 291 -2.88 -1.31 -1.30
CA ARG A 291 -2.70 -2.71 -0.92
C ARG A 291 -1.50 -3.31 -1.65
N LEU A 292 -0.77 -4.17 -0.96
CA LEU A 292 0.20 -5.08 -1.55
C LEU A 292 -0.31 -6.52 -1.31
N ARG A 293 -0.19 -7.39 -2.29
CA ARG A 293 -0.61 -8.81 -2.19
C ARG A 293 -0.07 -9.46 -0.93
N GLY A 294 -0.90 -10.27 -0.25
CA GLY A 294 -0.62 -10.81 1.07
C GLY A 294 -1.15 -9.91 2.20
N ASN A 295 -1.37 -8.62 1.96
CA ASN A 295 -1.93 -7.66 2.93
C ASN A 295 -1.36 -7.89 4.35
N ALA A 296 -2.22 -8.24 5.32
CA ALA A 296 -1.85 -8.47 6.72
C ALA A 296 -0.83 -9.59 6.92
N ASP A 297 -0.96 -10.70 6.20
CA ASP A 297 -0.12 -11.89 6.40
C ASP A 297 1.38 -11.59 6.26
N GLY A 298 1.76 -10.74 5.30
CA GLY A 298 3.17 -10.43 5.04
C GLY A 298 3.86 -9.72 6.20
N TYR A 299 3.24 -8.69 6.77
CA TYR A 299 3.86 -7.96 7.89
C TYR A 299 3.59 -8.59 9.24
N LEU A 300 2.44 -9.24 9.45
CA LEU A 300 2.17 -9.94 10.70
C LEU A 300 3.08 -11.15 10.89
N ALA A 301 3.34 -11.92 9.82
CA ALA A 301 4.30 -13.01 9.88
C ALA A 301 5.69 -12.48 10.27
N PHE A 302 6.16 -11.40 9.66
CA PHE A 302 7.44 -10.79 10.04
C PHE A 302 7.44 -10.38 11.51
N LEU A 303 6.43 -9.65 11.98
CA LEU A 303 6.38 -9.16 13.37
C LEU A 303 6.35 -10.30 14.38
N ILE A 304 5.51 -11.30 14.15
CA ILE A 304 5.32 -12.42 15.08
C ILE A 304 6.52 -13.34 15.06
N GLU A 305 6.96 -13.79 13.87
CA GLU A 305 8.01 -14.80 13.77
C GLU A 305 9.38 -14.25 14.16
N SER A 306 9.69 -12.98 13.82
CA SER A 306 10.91 -12.35 14.31
C SER A 306 10.90 -12.20 15.83
N PHE A 307 9.75 -11.86 16.41
CA PHE A 307 9.64 -11.75 17.85
C PHE A 307 9.78 -13.10 18.55
N ILE A 308 9.25 -14.19 18.01
CA ILE A 308 9.43 -15.54 18.53
C ILE A 308 10.91 -15.95 18.46
N ASP A 309 11.64 -15.60 17.40
CA ASP A 309 13.10 -15.84 17.31
C ASP A 309 13.88 -15.07 18.38
N GLU A 310 13.56 -13.79 18.60
CA GLU A 310 14.17 -12.98 19.64
C GLU A 310 13.92 -13.57 21.04
N LEU A 311 12.70 -14.06 21.29
CA LEU A 311 12.38 -14.72 22.56
C LEU A 311 13.16 -16.02 22.73
N ALA A 312 13.26 -16.86 21.70
CA ALA A 312 14.03 -18.09 21.71
C ALA A 312 15.52 -17.80 22.00
N ALA A 313 16.09 -16.82 21.31
CA ALA A 313 17.48 -16.39 21.51
C ALA A 313 17.72 -15.87 22.92
N ARG A 314 16.79 -15.08 23.46
CA ARG A 314 16.88 -14.52 24.81
C ARG A 314 16.99 -15.58 25.90
N VAL A 315 16.34 -16.71 25.73
CA VAL A 315 16.34 -17.82 26.69
C VAL A 315 17.28 -18.95 26.31
N GLY A 316 18.11 -18.76 25.26
CA GLY A 316 19.10 -19.72 24.81
C GLY A 316 18.52 -21.01 24.23
N ARG A 317 17.28 -20.96 23.70
CA ARG A 317 16.62 -22.12 23.07
C ARG A 317 16.77 -22.06 21.54
N GLU A 318 16.92 -23.22 20.93
CA GLU A 318 16.93 -23.36 19.48
C GLU A 318 15.54 -22.99 18.91
N PRO A 319 15.46 -22.11 17.87
CA PRO A 319 14.20 -21.52 17.40
C PRO A 319 13.14 -22.50 16.92
N LEU A 320 13.52 -23.60 16.27
CA LEU A 320 12.56 -24.63 15.83
C LEU A 320 11.96 -25.36 17.04
N SER A 321 12.81 -25.80 17.97
CA SER A 321 12.38 -26.48 19.20
C SER A 321 11.49 -25.59 20.07
N PHE A 322 11.78 -24.28 20.12
CA PHE A 322 10.96 -23.30 20.81
C PHE A 322 9.54 -23.20 20.22
N ARG A 323 9.44 -23.15 18.88
CA ARG A 323 8.16 -23.15 18.16
C ARG A 323 7.39 -24.46 18.36
N MET A 324 8.07 -25.59 18.24
CA MET A 324 7.46 -26.90 18.37
C MET A 324 6.81 -27.10 19.73
N ALA A 325 7.40 -26.58 20.80
CA ALA A 325 6.82 -26.63 22.13
C ALA A 325 5.48 -25.89 22.25
N MET A 326 5.24 -24.88 21.40
CA MET A 326 4.02 -24.07 21.38
C MET A 326 2.99 -24.50 20.33
N LEU A 327 3.30 -25.49 19.48
CA LEU A 327 2.41 -25.93 18.37
C LEU A 327 1.59 -27.18 18.70
N GLY A 328 1.52 -27.60 19.97
CA GLY A 328 0.79 -28.79 20.35
C GLY A 328 -0.70 -28.81 20.01
N THR A 329 -1.30 -27.64 19.81
CA THR A 329 -2.71 -27.49 19.40
C THR A 329 -2.90 -27.50 17.87
N ASP A 330 -1.84 -27.42 17.08
CA ASP A 330 -1.88 -27.46 15.60
C ASP A 330 -0.90 -28.53 15.06
N PRO A 331 -1.26 -29.81 15.08
CA PRO A 331 -0.38 -30.90 14.63
C PRO A 331 -0.04 -30.82 13.13
N ARG A 332 -0.92 -30.25 12.31
CA ARG A 332 -0.65 -30.10 10.87
C ARG A 332 0.45 -29.06 10.61
N LEU A 333 0.39 -27.93 11.28
CA LEU A 333 1.41 -26.90 11.18
C LEU A 333 2.74 -27.40 11.76
N ALA A 334 2.71 -28.09 12.88
CA ALA A 334 3.88 -28.73 13.48
C ALA A 334 4.55 -29.71 12.51
N GLU A 335 3.79 -30.58 11.84
CA GLU A 335 4.31 -31.51 10.84
C GLU A 335 4.90 -30.76 9.62
N CYS A 336 4.21 -29.71 9.13
CA CYS A 336 4.73 -28.90 8.01
C CYS A 336 6.08 -28.27 8.37
N LEU A 337 6.20 -27.69 9.57
CA LEU A 337 7.41 -27.06 10.06
C LEU A 337 8.56 -28.08 10.19
N GLN A 338 8.31 -29.27 10.76
CA GLN A 338 9.30 -30.34 10.84
C GLN A 338 9.78 -30.83 9.47
N ARG A 339 8.85 -30.97 8.51
CA ARG A 339 9.21 -31.37 7.14
C ARG A 339 10.05 -30.30 6.45
N ALA A 340 9.68 -29.03 6.59
CA ALA A 340 10.44 -27.93 6.03
C ALA A 340 11.86 -27.85 6.63
N ALA A 341 12.01 -28.00 7.94
CA ALA A 341 13.29 -28.03 8.63
C ALA A 341 14.18 -29.18 8.12
N ARG A 342 13.64 -30.39 7.99
CA ARG A 342 14.40 -31.54 7.43
C ARG A 342 14.83 -31.31 5.98
N LEU A 343 13.95 -30.75 5.13
CA LEU A 343 14.29 -30.43 3.74
C LEU A 343 15.33 -29.32 3.64
N GLY A 344 15.27 -28.36 4.53
CA GLY A 344 16.23 -27.24 4.64
C GLY A 344 17.52 -27.61 5.33
N GLN A 345 17.67 -28.84 5.83
CA GLN A 345 18.84 -29.27 6.62
C GLN A 345 19.09 -28.32 7.80
N TRP A 346 18.02 -27.98 8.49
CA TRP A 346 18.07 -27.16 9.71
C TRP A 346 18.60 -28.00 10.86
N ASP A 347 19.78 -27.69 11.35
CA ASP A 347 20.47 -28.38 12.44
C ASP A 347 20.27 -27.68 13.79
#